data_3573e76f1c7ba7abfa11e53b22603f8d
#
_entry.id   3573e76f1c7ba7abfa11e53b22603f8d
#
_cell.length_a   1.000
_cell.length_b   1.000
_cell.length_c   1.000
_cell.angle_alpha   90.00
_cell.angle_beta   90.00
_cell.angle_gamma   90.00
#
_symmetry.space_group_name_H-M   'P 1'
#
loop_
_entity.id
_entity.type
_entity.pdbx_description
1 polymer ?
#
loop_
_entity_poly.entity_id
_entity_poly.type
_entity_poly.pdbx_seq_one_letter_code
_entity_poly.pdbx_strand_id
1 'polypeptide(L)'
;MERYLPTGNEMISLPKLNEQTAAIEDLTFLSMQQRGMIELCGTENVPLMQPFIQIDQEELALTGLQWSREHFWIPSGHKETEQATVKFTVLTPVGERGFAMRLSVTARTDCRLKLGARGLWSKSVHCVNEDKELTGQAYIYESAWNSSFIMDYRVGFPAFALAPMPDRAGKSEWAQTEDGISYQISCALDAKAGQEEAFTIFWGLGFEEVAAATSAKEQLRRGWDWLYRKTADWLDKRTVQLPTPELTEVYNVNQFFCLFYATGRTFDTEELICATSRS
;
A
#
# COMPACT_ATOMS: atom_id res chain seq x y z
N MET A 1 8.52 0.05 21.59
CA MET A 1 7.51 0.97 21.06
C MET A 1 7.55 0.82 19.55
N GLU A 2 6.47 0.36 18.98
CA GLU A 2 6.33 0.25 17.52
C GLU A 2 6.45 1.64 16.89
N ARG A 3 7.12 1.71 15.76
CA ARG A 3 7.27 2.94 15.01
C ARG A 3 6.60 2.76 13.65
N TYR A 4 5.82 3.76 13.28
CA TYR A 4 5.09 3.77 12.02
C TYR A 4 5.54 4.94 11.14
N LEU A 5 5.53 4.69 9.83
CA LEU A 5 5.79 5.68 8.78
C LEU A 5 4.48 5.97 8.03
N PRO A 6 3.65 6.88 8.52
CA PRO A 6 2.41 7.21 7.82
C PRO A 6 2.72 7.78 6.42
N THR A 7 1.91 7.38 5.45
CA THR A 7 1.88 7.93 4.09
C THR A 7 0.44 7.96 3.58
N GLY A 8 0.18 8.70 2.53
CA GLY A 8 -1.17 8.84 1.99
C GLY A 8 -1.22 9.87 0.88
N ASN A 9 -2.39 9.98 0.28
CA ASN A 9 -2.77 11.04 -0.64
C ASN A 9 -4.14 11.60 -0.24
N GLU A 10 -4.75 12.43 -1.07
CA GLU A 10 -6.05 13.02 -0.80
C GLU A 10 -7.20 12.01 -0.70
N MET A 11 -7.04 10.80 -1.24
CA MET A 11 -8.09 9.77 -1.28
C MET A 11 -7.94 8.72 -0.19
N ILE A 12 -6.70 8.26 0.04
CA ILE A 12 -6.40 7.17 0.96
C ILE A 12 -5.22 7.49 1.87
N SER A 13 -5.14 6.81 3.01
CA SER A 13 -3.98 6.85 3.90
C SER A 13 -3.55 5.44 4.29
N LEU A 14 -2.27 5.30 4.55
CA LEU A 14 -1.63 4.12 5.12
C LEU A 14 -0.94 4.56 6.43
N PRO A 15 -1.69 4.67 7.53
CA PRO A 15 -1.16 5.24 8.78
C PRO A 15 -0.14 4.35 9.47
N LYS A 16 -0.26 3.03 9.30
CA LYS A 16 0.56 2.04 10.01
C LYS A 16 1.44 1.23 9.04
N LEU A 17 2.37 1.90 8.36
CA LEU A 17 3.52 1.24 7.76
C LEU A 17 4.56 0.98 8.85
N ASN A 18 4.73 -0.27 9.24
CA ASN A 18 5.59 -0.66 10.36
C ASN A 18 7.07 -0.61 9.96
N GLU A 19 7.86 0.21 10.65
CA GLU A 19 9.30 0.38 10.37
C GLU A 19 10.11 -0.91 10.61
N GLN A 20 9.66 -1.78 11.50
CA GLN A 20 10.41 -2.98 11.88
C GLN A 20 10.18 -4.14 10.92
N THR A 21 8.94 -4.31 10.46
CA THR A 21 8.52 -5.46 9.65
C THR A 21 8.29 -5.14 8.19
N ALA A 22 8.23 -3.85 7.83
CA ALA A 22 7.79 -3.35 6.52
C ALA A 22 6.32 -3.69 6.19
N ALA A 23 5.54 -4.14 7.18
CA ALA A 23 4.13 -4.44 6.98
C ALA A 23 3.30 -3.16 6.85
N ILE A 24 2.28 -3.20 6.00
CA ILE A 24 1.17 -2.25 6.01
C ILE A 24 0.05 -2.90 6.82
N GLU A 25 -0.26 -2.34 7.99
CA GLU A 25 -1.20 -2.93 8.92
C GLU A 25 -2.63 -2.48 8.64
N ASP A 26 -2.81 -1.27 8.09
CA ASP A 26 -4.11 -0.71 7.77
C ASP A 26 -4.10 0.17 6.52
N LEU A 27 -5.30 0.38 5.99
CA LEU A 27 -5.62 1.34 4.94
C LEU A 27 -6.88 2.09 5.35
N THR A 28 -6.86 3.41 5.26
CA THR A 28 -7.99 4.25 5.64
C THR A 28 -8.44 5.16 4.50
N PHE A 29 -9.73 5.46 4.47
CA PHE A 29 -10.33 6.43 3.57
C PHE A 29 -11.55 7.09 4.21
N LEU A 30 -11.95 8.25 3.69
CA LEU A 30 -13.08 9.02 4.21
C LEU A 30 -14.36 8.70 3.46
N SER A 31 -15.50 8.65 4.16
CA SER A 31 -16.82 8.46 3.58
C SER A 31 -17.83 9.43 4.19
N MET A 32 -18.58 10.14 3.34
CA MET A 32 -19.67 11.03 3.78
C MET A 32 -20.84 10.24 4.35
N GLN A 33 -21.15 9.10 3.75
CA GLN A 33 -22.25 8.26 4.23
C GLN A 33 -22.01 7.78 5.66
N GLN A 34 -20.75 7.46 6.01
CA GLN A 34 -20.39 7.11 7.40
C GLN A 34 -20.03 8.31 8.27
N ARG A 35 -20.00 9.49 7.67
CA ARG A 35 -19.61 10.73 8.37
C ARG A 35 -18.25 10.61 9.06
N GLY A 36 -17.32 9.94 8.43
CA GLY A 36 -16.01 9.72 9.01
C GLY A 36 -15.10 8.80 8.20
N MET A 37 -14.15 8.22 8.91
CA MET A 37 -13.14 7.36 8.37
C MET A 37 -13.59 5.91 8.37
N ILE A 38 -13.20 5.19 7.33
CA ILE A 38 -13.26 3.73 7.26
C ILE A 38 -11.83 3.22 7.30
N GLU A 39 -11.58 2.24 8.15
CA GLU A 39 -10.30 1.58 8.31
C GLU A 39 -10.43 0.11 7.93
N LEU A 40 -9.58 -0.32 7.00
CA LEU A 40 -9.37 -1.72 6.65
C LEU A 40 -8.07 -2.17 7.29
N CYS A 41 -8.09 -3.29 7.99
CA CYS A 41 -6.92 -3.84 8.65
C CYS A 41 -6.80 -5.34 8.42
N GLY A 42 -5.67 -5.89 8.80
CA GLY A 42 -5.49 -7.32 9.00
C GLY A 42 -6.09 -7.78 10.33
N THR A 43 -5.48 -8.77 10.92
CA THR A 43 -5.76 -9.20 12.29
C THR A 43 -4.57 -8.85 13.18
N GLU A 44 -4.73 -9.05 14.49
CA GLU A 44 -3.65 -8.83 15.47
C GLU A 44 -2.33 -9.56 15.10
N ASN A 45 -2.42 -10.71 14.45
CA ASN A 45 -1.27 -11.55 14.14
C ASN A 45 -0.85 -11.54 12.67
N VAL A 46 -1.70 -11.07 11.77
CA VAL A 46 -1.45 -11.06 10.33
C VAL A 46 -1.82 -9.68 9.78
N PRO A 47 -0.82 -8.92 9.27
CA PRO A 47 -1.08 -7.58 8.75
C PRO A 47 -1.92 -7.61 7.47
N LEU A 48 -2.47 -6.45 7.12
CA LEU A 48 -3.16 -6.24 5.85
C LEU A 48 -2.28 -6.63 4.66
N MET A 49 -1.02 -6.24 4.69
CA MET A 49 -0.03 -6.59 3.68
C MET A 49 1.38 -6.70 4.29
N GLN A 50 2.04 -7.81 4.05
CA GLN A 50 3.43 -8.08 4.38
C GLN A 50 4.22 -8.32 3.11
N PRO A 51 5.17 -7.44 2.72
CA PRO A 51 6.10 -7.74 1.64
C PRO A 51 7.03 -8.90 2.02
N PHE A 52 7.46 -9.68 1.05
CA PHE A 52 8.43 -10.74 1.28
C PHE A 52 9.36 -10.94 0.08
N ILE A 53 10.54 -11.42 0.37
CA ILE A 53 11.59 -11.77 -0.60
C ILE A 53 12.10 -13.16 -0.24
N GLN A 54 12.22 -14.04 -1.24
CA GLN A 54 12.91 -15.32 -1.09
C GLN A 54 14.05 -15.39 -2.10
N ILE A 55 15.22 -15.81 -1.65
CA ILE A 55 16.42 -16.07 -2.46
C ILE A 55 16.69 -17.56 -2.34
N ASP A 56 16.68 -18.29 -3.47
CA ASP A 56 16.87 -19.75 -3.52
C ASP A 56 16.01 -20.53 -2.51
N GLN A 57 14.75 -20.11 -2.34
CA GLN A 57 13.73 -20.63 -1.41
C GLN A 57 13.88 -20.22 0.06
N GLU A 58 14.94 -19.53 0.44
CA GLU A 58 15.12 -18.98 1.77
C GLU A 58 14.52 -17.56 1.87
N GLU A 59 13.72 -17.31 2.90
CA GLU A 59 13.10 -15.99 3.10
C GLU A 59 14.11 -15.00 3.66
N LEU A 60 14.33 -13.90 2.95
CA LEU A 60 15.15 -12.79 3.40
C LEU A 60 14.33 -11.89 4.32
N ALA A 61 14.74 -11.81 5.59
CA ALA A 61 14.05 -10.95 6.56
C ALA A 61 14.15 -9.47 6.18
N LEU A 62 13.00 -8.79 6.11
CA LEU A 62 12.90 -7.36 5.87
C LEU A 62 13.03 -6.51 7.14
N THR A 63 13.30 -7.13 8.29
CA THR A 63 13.63 -6.42 9.52
C THR A 63 14.94 -5.65 9.39
N GLY A 64 15.00 -4.47 10.01
CA GLY A 64 16.22 -3.64 10.00
C GLY A 64 16.45 -2.84 8.71
N LEU A 65 15.39 -2.60 7.92
CA LEU A 65 15.42 -1.61 6.84
C LEU A 65 15.79 -0.24 7.41
N GLN A 66 16.70 0.46 6.73
CA GLN A 66 16.98 1.87 6.98
C GLN A 66 15.98 2.71 6.20
N TRP A 67 15.11 3.38 6.91
CA TRP A 67 14.02 4.14 6.32
C TRP A 67 14.40 5.59 6.07
N SER A 68 13.90 6.12 4.96
CA SER A 68 13.91 7.53 4.61
C SER A 68 12.56 7.93 4.01
N ARG A 69 12.31 9.23 3.91
CA ARG A 69 11.17 9.80 3.20
C ARG A 69 11.66 10.53 1.95
N GLU A 70 11.56 9.88 0.80
CA GLU A 70 11.84 10.54 -0.47
C GLU A 70 10.81 11.67 -0.68
N HIS A 71 11.27 12.84 -1.13
CA HIS A 71 10.43 14.04 -1.27
C HIS A 71 9.63 14.39 0.01
N PHE A 72 10.21 14.10 1.19
CA PHE A 72 9.63 14.29 2.53
C PHE A 72 8.35 13.50 2.82
N TRP A 73 7.86 12.67 1.90
CA TRP A 73 6.59 11.98 2.08
C TRP A 73 6.55 10.51 1.65
N ILE A 74 7.30 10.11 0.64
CA ILE A 74 7.30 8.75 0.11
C ILE A 74 8.22 7.86 0.96
N PRO A 75 7.69 6.88 1.72
CA PRO A 75 8.53 5.99 2.53
C PRO A 75 9.35 5.07 1.64
N SER A 76 10.64 5.01 1.90
CA SER A 76 11.58 4.13 1.23
C SER A 76 12.54 3.50 2.23
N GLY A 77 12.51 2.18 2.35
CA GLY A 77 13.39 1.38 3.19
C GLY A 77 14.51 0.75 2.36
N HIS A 78 15.72 0.79 2.87
CA HIS A 78 16.90 0.22 2.23
C HIS A 78 17.62 -0.74 3.16
N LYS A 79 18.14 -1.85 2.63
CA LYS A 79 18.90 -2.83 3.40
C LYS A 79 19.97 -3.48 2.53
N GLU A 80 21.18 -3.55 3.08
CA GLU A 80 22.24 -4.37 2.50
C GLU A 80 22.45 -5.63 3.33
N THR A 81 22.59 -6.75 2.65
CA THR A 81 22.89 -8.07 3.23
C THR A 81 24.05 -8.72 2.50
N GLU A 82 24.51 -9.86 2.99
CA GLU A 82 25.52 -10.67 2.30
C GLU A 82 24.99 -11.22 0.96
N GLN A 83 23.68 -11.42 0.82
CA GLN A 83 23.04 -12.02 -0.36
C GLN A 83 22.57 -10.98 -1.37
N ALA A 84 22.08 -9.81 -0.91
CA ALA A 84 21.47 -8.83 -1.80
C ALA A 84 21.42 -7.42 -1.18
N THR A 85 21.26 -6.43 -2.05
CA THR A 85 20.77 -5.10 -1.70
C THR A 85 19.28 -5.04 -1.97
N VAL A 86 18.50 -4.56 -1.01
CA VAL A 86 17.04 -4.50 -1.06
C VAL A 86 16.58 -3.06 -0.91
N LYS A 87 15.63 -2.64 -1.73
CA LYS A 87 14.85 -1.41 -1.57
C LYS A 87 13.37 -1.75 -1.56
N PHE A 88 12.65 -1.21 -0.58
CA PHE A 88 11.19 -1.31 -0.50
C PHE A 88 10.59 0.09 -0.45
N THR A 89 9.69 0.41 -1.37
CA THR A 89 9.07 1.73 -1.46
C THR A 89 7.55 1.58 -1.49
N VAL A 90 6.86 2.41 -0.72
CA VAL A 90 5.40 2.52 -0.72
C VAL A 90 5.02 3.86 -1.32
N LEU A 91 4.23 3.85 -2.38
CA LEU A 91 3.77 5.03 -3.10
C LEU A 91 2.25 5.15 -2.99
N THR A 92 1.80 6.30 -2.53
CA THR A 92 0.39 6.72 -2.60
C THR A 92 0.28 7.82 -3.66
N PRO A 93 0.02 7.47 -4.94
CA PRO A 93 0.13 8.45 -6.01
C PRO A 93 -0.95 9.54 -5.90
N VAL A 94 -0.56 10.79 -6.04
CA VAL A 94 -1.50 11.92 -6.00
C VAL A 94 -2.51 11.83 -7.14
N GLY A 95 -3.80 11.96 -6.79
CA GLY A 95 -4.93 11.87 -7.72
C GLY A 95 -5.37 10.44 -8.04
N GLU A 96 -4.84 9.43 -7.35
CA GLU A 96 -5.22 8.04 -7.57
C GLU A 96 -5.97 7.47 -6.37
N ARG A 97 -6.98 6.63 -6.63
CA ARG A 97 -7.69 5.87 -5.60
C ARG A 97 -6.97 4.54 -5.36
N GLY A 98 -5.82 4.61 -4.73
CA GLY A 98 -5.03 3.43 -4.46
C GLY A 98 -3.59 3.75 -4.06
N PHE A 99 -2.81 2.71 -3.97
CA PHE A 99 -1.39 2.79 -3.65
C PHE A 99 -0.61 1.73 -4.44
N ALA A 100 0.70 1.85 -4.43
CA ALA A 100 1.58 0.84 -4.99
C ALA A 100 2.72 0.52 -4.02
N MET A 101 3.12 -0.74 -3.99
CA MET A 101 4.36 -1.15 -3.34
C MET A 101 5.36 -1.65 -4.38
N ARG A 102 6.61 -1.33 -4.21
CA ARG A 102 7.70 -1.83 -5.05
C ARG A 102 8.81 -2.42 -4.22
N LEU A 103 9.17 -3.66 -4.53
CA LEU A 103 10.37 -4.34 -4.08
C LEU A 103 11.40 -4.29 -5.21
N SER A 104 12.61 -3.78 -4.92
CA SER A 104 13.78 -3.85 -5.80
C SER A 104 14.86 -4.64 -5.10
N VAL A 105 15.45 -5.60 -5.81
CA VAL A 105 16.49 -6.50 -5.27
C VAL A 105 17.63 -6.59 -6.26
N THR A 106 18.84 -6.32 -5.80
CA THR A 106 20.08 -6.56 -6.55
C THR A 106 20.82 -7.69 -5.87
N ALA A 107 20.75 -8.89 -6.42
CA ALA A 107 21.42 -10.06 -5.88
C ALA A 107 22.94 -10.00 -6.11
N ARG A 108 23.72 -10.50 -5.16
CA ARG A 108 25.18 -10.55 -5.27
C ARG A 108 25.70 -11.73 -6.10
N THR A 109 24.88 -12.75 -6.25
CA THR A 109 25.16 -13.96 -7.06
C THR A 109 23.94 -14.27 -7.91
N ASP A 110 24.14 -15.04 -9.00
CA ASP A 110 23.03 -15.60 -9.77
C ASP A 110 22.17 -16.46 -8.85
N CYS A 111 20.87 -16.21 -8.82
CA CYS A 111 19.94 -16.88 -7.90
C CYS A 111 18.52 -16.90 -8.44
N ARG A 112 17.65 -17.68 -7.81
CA ARG A 112 16.22 -17.63 -8.04
C ARG A 112 15.55 -16.73 -7.02
N LEU A 113 14.94 -15.64 -7.49
CA LEU A 113 14.17 -14.72 -6.65
C LEU A 113 12.69 -15.06 -6.69
N LYS A 114 12.03 -14.95 -5.52
CA LYS A 114 10.57 -14.82 -5.43
C LYS A 114 10.25 -13.55 -4.64
N LEU A 115 9.55 -12.64 -5.29
CA LEU A 115 9.16 -11.33 -4.73
C LEU A 115 7.65 -11.29 -4.60
N GLY A 116 7.14 -10.71 -3.52
CA GLY A 116 5.70 -10.66 -3.35
C GLY A 116 5.20 -9.92 -2.14
N ALA A 117 3.88 -9.99 -1.97
CA ALA A 117 3.17 -9.58 -0.78
C ALA A 117 2.17 -10.67 -0.38
N ARG A 118 1.96 -10.80 0.92
CA ARG A 118 0.96 -11.68 1.52
C ARG A 118 0.28 -10.95 2.67
N GLY A 119 -0.88 -11.37 3.05
CA GLY A 119 -1.58 -10.74 4.15
C GLY A 119 -2.97 -11.32 4.38
N LEU A 120 -3.72 -10.63 5.23
CA LEU A 120 -5.09 -10.96 5.51
C LEU A 120 -5.93 -9.68 5.51
N TRP A 121 -7.04 -9.72 4.81
CA TRP A 121 -8.06 -8.69 4.81
C TRP A 121 -9.15 -9.12 5.77
N SER A 122 -9.23 -8.44 6.90
CA SER A 122 -10.23 -8.75 7.91
C SER A 122 -11.65 -8.58 7.34
N LYS A 123 -12.55 -9.45 7.79
CA LYS A 123 -13.99 -9.27 7.57
C LYS A 123 -14.60 -8.13 8.36
N SER A 124 -13.88 -7.58 9.34
CA SER A 124 -14.32 -6.42 10.13
C SER A 124 -13.75 -5.13 9.56
N VAL A 125 -14.57 -4.08 9.60
CA VAL A 125 -14.20 -2.73 9.20
C VAL A 125 -14.45 -1.82 10.38
N HIS A 126 -13.42 -1.05 10.73
CA HIS A 126 -13.57 -0.02 11.75
C HIS A 126 -14.08 1.28 11.12
N CYS A 127 -15.14 1.82 11.69
CA CYS A 127 -15.61 3.17 11.39
C CYS A 127 -15.35 4.03 12.62
N VAL A 128 -14.92 5.26 12.44
CA VAL A 128 -14.50 6.16 13.54
C VAL A 128 -15.50 6.26 14.70
N ASN A 129 -16.78 6.07 14.45
CA ASN A 129 -17.81 6.19 15.48
C ASN A 129 -18.42 4.85 15.90
N GLU A 130 -18.09 3.77 15.24
CA GLU A 130 -18.67 2.46 15.51
C GLU A 130 -17.78 1.37 14.93
N ASP A 131 -17.41 0.39 15.76
CA ASP A 131 -16.86 -0.86 15.26
C ASP A 131 -18.00 -1.64 14.60
N LYS A 132 -17.96 -1.77 13.30
CA LYS A 132 -18.90 -2.58 12.54
C LYS A 132 -18.22 -3.82 12.05
N GLU A 133 -18.70 -4.96 12.51
CA GLU A 133 -18.43 -6.20 11.79
C GLU A 133 -19.15 -6.11 10.42
N LEU A 134 -18.45 -6.47 9.38
CA LEU A 134 -19.08 -6.74 8.10
C LEU A 134 -19.98 -7.95 8.27
N THR A 135 -21.24 -7.70 8.58
CA THR A 135 -22.27 -8.75 8.61
C THR A 135 -22.58 -9.18 7.20
N GLY A 136 -21.71 -9.98 6.59
CA GLY A 136 -21.94 -10.48 5.24
C GLY A 136 -20.71 -11.14 4.63
N GLN A 137 -20.80 -11.53 3.41
CA GLN A 137 -19.73 -12.26 2.73
C GLN A 137 -18.76 -11.28 2.07
N ALA A 138 -17.54 -11.19 2.61
CA ALA A 138 -16.43 -10.81 1.76
C ALA A 138 -16.17 -11.98 0.80
N TYR A 139 -16.14 -11.73 -0.49
CA TYR A 139 -15.82 -12.75 -1.47
C TYR A 139 -14.71 -12.28 -2.39
N ILE A 140 -13.96 -13.25 -2.88
CA ILE A 140 -12.95 -13.02 -3.88
C ILE A 140 -13.58 -13.29 -5.22
N TYR A 141 -13.48 -12.32 -6.12
CA TYR A 141 -13.92 -12.44 -7.48
C TYR A 141 -12.70 -12.42 -8.40
N GLU A 142 -12.51 -13.50 -9.14
CA GLU A 142 -11.51 -13.55 -10.20
C GLU A 142 -12.17 -13.14 -11.51
N SER A 143 -11.79 -11.98 -12.00
CA SER A 143 -12.28 -11.50 -13.30
C SER A 143 -11.41 -12.06 -14.41
N ALA A 144 -12.04 -12.72 -15.39
CA ALA A 144 -11.39 -13.12 -16.63
C ALA A 144 -10.77 -11.94 -17.41
N TRP A 145 -11.22 -10.74 -17.14
CA TRP A 145 -10.72 -9.51 -17.76
C TRP A 145 -9.40 -9.01 -17.16
N ASN A 146 -9.15 -9.28 -15.90
CA ASN A 146 -8.07 -8.64 -15.17
C ASN A 146 -7.07 -9.62 -14.53
N SER A 147 -7.30 -10.91 -14.57
CA SER A 147 -6.44 -11.94 -13.95
C SER A 147 -6.04 -11.63 -12.50
N SER A 148 -6.81 -10.81 -11.81
CA SER A 148 -6.58 -10.41 -10.42
C SER A 148 -7.77 -10.77 -9.55
N PHE A 149 -7.54 -11.14 -8.31
CA PHE A 149 -8.62 -11.30 -7.36
C PHE A 149 -9.08 -9.93 -6.85
N ILE A 150 -10.34 -9.85 -6.48
CA ILE A 150 -10.98 -8.65 -5.99
C ILE A 150 -11.61 -8.98 -4.65
N MET A 151 -11.36 -8.15 -3.67
CA MET A 151 -12.07 -8.20 -2.40
C MET A 151 -13.20 -7.19 -2.43
N ASP A 152 -14.43 -7.67 -2.30
CA ASP A 152 -15.63 -6.87 -2.37
C ASP A 152 -16.36 -6.94 -1.02
N TYR A 153 -16.56 -5.78 -0.44
CA TYR A 153 -17.21 -5.59 0.85
C TYR A 153 -18.63 -5.01 0.66
N ARG A 154 -19.46 -5.65 -0.13
CA ARG A 154 -20.81 -5.17 -0.46
C ARG A 154 -21.78 -5.16 0.68
N VAL A 155 -21.46 -5.72 1.81
CA VAL A 155 -22.45 -6.01 2.81
C VAL A 155 -22.48 -4.95 3.89
N GLY A 156 -23.66 -4.34 3.99
CA GLY A 156 -24.06 -3.46 5.08
C GLY A 156 -23.60 -2.02 4.93
N PHE A 157 -22.49 -1.68 4.22
CA PHE A 157 -22.11 -0.30 4.06
C PHE A 157 -20.63 -0.02 3.94
N PRO A 158 -20.26 1.08 3.30
CA PRO A 158 -20.57 1.30 1.90
C PRO A 158 -19.95 0.19 1.07
N ALA A 159 -20.54 -0.11 -0.07
CA ALA A 159 -19.89 -1.02 -0.99
C ALA A 159 -18.53 -0.43 -1.41
N PHE A 160 -17.49 -1.17 -1.21
CA PHE A 160 -16.17 -0.85 -1.73
C PHE A 160 -15.43 -2.15 -2.03
N ALA A 161 -14.49 -2.06 -2.94
CA ALA A 161 -13.66 -3.18 -3.33
C ALA A 161 -12.21 -2.74 -3.46
N LEU A 162 -11.31 -3.68 -3.30
CA LEU A 162 -9.89 -3.52 -3.50
C LEU A 162 -9.38 -4.55 -4.48
N ALA A 163 -8.58 -4.12 -5.43
CA ALA A 163 -7.99 -4.99 -6.43
C ALA A 163 -6.47 -4.79 -6.51
N PRO A 164 -5.67 -5.85 -6.33
CA PRO A 164 -4.26 -5.83 -6.61
C PRO A 164 -3.98 -6.16 -8.08
N MET A 165 -2.98 -5.51 -8.66
CA MET A 165 -2.51 -5.79 -10.00
C MET A 165 -0.98 -5.74 -10.06
N PRO A 166 -0.30 -6.90 -10.19
CA PRO A 166 1.14 -6.95 -10.31
C PRO A 166 1.62 -6.51 -11.70
N ASP A 167 2.81 -5.91 -11.76
CA ASP A 167 3.43 -5.46 -13.02
C ASP A 167 4.07 -6.60 -13.84
N ARG A 168 4.24 -7.76 -13.22
CA ARG A 168 4.78 -8.96 -13.87
C ARG A 168 3.82 -10.13 -13.69
N ALA A 169 3.79 -11.02 -14.66
CA ALA A 169 3.06 -12.29 -14.53
C ALA A 169 3.58 -13.05 -13.30
N GLY A 170 2.65 -13.46 -12.45
CA GLY A 170 2.96 -14.12 -11.21
C GLY A 170 1.84 -15.04 -10.75
N LYS A 171 1.96 -15.52 -9.52
CA LYS A 171 0.99 -16.40 -8.89
C LYS A 171 0.21 -15.60 -7.85
N SER A 172 -1.11 -15.65 -7.94
CA SER A 172 -2.03 -15.16 -6.91
C SER A 172 -2.71 -16.37 -6.27
N GLU A 173 -2.61 -16.44 -4.95
CA GLU A 173 -3.22 -17.47 -4.13
C GLU A 173 -4.07 -16.79 -3.07
N TRP A 174 -5.24 -17.33 -2.78
CA TRP A 174 -6.11 -16.81 -1.73
C TRP A 174 -6.96 -17.90 -1.12
N ALA A 175 -7.43 -17.65 0.10
CA ALA A 175 -8.39 -18.50 0.77
C ALA A 175 -9.32 -17.65 1.64
N GLN A 176 -10.60 -18.01 1.67
CA GLN A 176 -11.52 -17.44 2.64
C GLN A 176 -11.35 -18.18 3.98
N THR A 177 -11.17 -17.42 5.04
CA THR A 177 -10.99 -17.89 6.40
C THR A 177 -12.10 -17.36 7.30
N GLU A 178 -12.14 -17.79 8.55
CA GLU A 178 -13.07 -17.23 9.55
C GLU A 178 -12.82 -15.75 9.81
N ASP A 179 -11.57 -15.31 9.71
CA ASP A 179 -11.14 -13.94 10.01
C ASP A 179 -11.23 -13.00 8.80
N GLY A 180 -11.37 -13.54 7.59
CA GLY A 180 -11.42 -12.76 6.36
C GLY A 180 -10.80 -13.48 5.18
N ILE A 181 -10.08 -12.76 4.34
CA ILE A 181 -9.46 -13.27 3.13
C ILE A 181 -7.94 -13.25 3.29
N SER A 182 -7.33 -14.43 3.38
CA SER A 182 -5.88 -14.56 3.28
C SER A 182 -5.45 -14.56 1.80
N TYR A 183 -4.32 -13.95 1.49
CA TYR A 183 -3.83 -13.89 0.12
C TYR A 183 -2.31 -13.88 0.06
N GLN A 184 -1.78 -14.28 -1.10
CA GLN A 184 -0.40 -14.10 -1.49
C GLN A 184 -0.31 -13.81 -2.98
N ILE A 185 0.43 -12.75 -3.34
CA ILE A 185 0.73 -12.38 -4.72
C ILE A 185 2.23 -12.37 -4.87
N SER A 186 2.77 -13.09 -5.84
CA SER A 186 4.21 -13.20 -6.02
C SER A 186 4.60 -13.45 -7.47
N CYS A 187 5.82 -13.04 -7.83
CA CYS A 187 6.49 -13.47 -9.04
C CYS A 187 7.77 -14.21 -8.69
N ALA A 188 8.15 -15.18 -9.52
CA ALA A 188 9.44 -15.88 -9.43
C ALA A 188 10.22 -15.62 -10.71
N LEU A 189 11.51 -15.32 -10.57
CA LEU A 189 12.40 -15.00 -11.70
C LEU A 189 13.84 -15.43 -11.39
N ASP A 190 14.62 -15.63 -12.43
CA ASP A 190 16.03 -15.90 -12.33
C ASP A 190 16.80 -14.57 -12.39
N ALA A 191 17.44 -14.19 -11.29
CA ALA A 191 18.20 -12.96 -11.17
C ALA A 191 19.67 -13.18 -11.50
N LYS A 192 20.27 -12.19 -12.16
CA LYS A 192 21.71 -12.17 -12.44
C LYS A 192 22.43 -11.30 -11.41
N ALA A 193 23.62 -11.76 -11.03
CA ALA A 193 24.46 -11.01 -10.09
C ALA A 193 24.68 -9.56 -10.53
N GLY A 194 24.41 -8.61 -9.62
CA GLY A 194 24.57 -7.19 -9.86
C GLY A 194 23.49 -6.53 -10.72
N GLN A 195 22.49 -7.28 -11.20
CA GLN A 195 21.34 -6.75 -11.91
C GLN A 195 20.19 -6.50 -10.94
N GLU A 196 19.61 -5.30 -11.00
CA GLU A 196 18.41 -4.98 -10.24
C GLU A 196 17.18 -5.63 -10.87
N GLU A 197 16.44 -6.37 -10.04
CA GLU A 197 15.12 -6.89 -10.35
C GLU A 197 14.07 -6.20 -9.49
N ALA A 198 12.97 -5.78 -10.10
CA ALA A 198 11.89 -5.11 -9.39
C ALA A 198 10.55 -5.80 -9.62
N PHE A 199 9.72 -5.77 -8.59
CA PHE A 199 8.34 -6.23 -8.62
C PHE A 199 7.43 -5.19 -7.95
N THR A 200 6.41 -4.77 -8.67
CA THR A 200 5.45 -3.77 -8.22
C THR A 200 4.05 -4.36 -8.18
N ILE A 201 3.33 -4.11 -7.10
CA ILE A 201 1.89 -4.39 -7.01
C ILE A 201 1.17 -3.06 -6.86
N PHE A 202 0.24 -2.80 -7.78
CA PHE A 202 -0.67 -1.65 -7.75
C PHE A 202 -1.98 -2.07 -7.11
N TRP A 203 -2.45 -1.29 -6.14
CA TRP A 203 -3.71 -1.53 -5.44
C TRP A 203 -4.71 -0.45 -5.82
N GLY A 204 -5.85 -0.86 -6.30
CA GLY A 204 -6.94 0.04 -6.66
C GLY A 204 -8.12 -0.09 -5.71
N LEU A 205 -8.66 1.02 -5.25
CA LEU A 205 -9.89 1.12 -4.46
C LEU A 205 -11.03 1.61 -5.33
N GLY A 206 -12.20 0.98 -5.22
CA GLY A 206 -13.41 1.32 -5.98
C GLY A 206 -14.69 1.03 -5.20
N PHE A 207 -15.83 1.51 -5.67
CA PHE A 207 -17.14 1.19 -5.07
C PHE A 207 -17.57 -0.25 -5.31
N GLU A 208 -17.05 -0.84 -6.34
CA GLU A 208 -17.32 -2.21 -6.77
C GLU A 208 -16.07 -2.83 -7.39
N GLU A 209 -16.12 -4.13 -7.68
CA GLU A 209 -15.02 -4.90 -8.23
C GLU A 209 -14.46 -4.31 -9.53
N VAL A 210 -15.34 -3.87 -10.45
CA VAL A 210 -14.92 -3.30 -11.74
C VAL A 210 -14.19 -1.99 -11.55
N ALA A 211 -14.68 -1.12 -10.66
CA ALA A 211 -14.05 0.17 -10.37
C ALA A 211 -12.68 -0.03 -9.69
N ALA A 212 -12.57 -0.95 -8.74
CA ALA A 212 -11.31 -1.28 -8.08
C ALA A 212 -10.28 -1.85 -9.08
N ALA A 213 -10.69 -2.83 -9.89
CA ALA A 213 -9.85 -3.42 -10.92
C ALA A 213 -9.41 -2.39 -11.98
N THR A 214 -10.31 -1.49 -12.38
CA THR A 214 -10.01 -0.41 -13.32
C THR A 214 -8.99 0.56 -12.72
N SER A 215 -9.15 0.95 -11.46
CA SER A 215 -8.18 1.80 -10.76
C SER A 215 -6.78 1.17 -10.71
N ALA A 216 -6.68 -0.10 -10.34
CA ALA A 216 -5.40 -0.82 -10.31
C ALA A 216 -4.79 -0.93 -11.73
N LYS A 217 -5.61 -1.26 -12.75
CA LYS A 217 -5.17 -1.40 -14.13
C LYS A 217 -4.69 -0.08 -14.73
N GLU A 218 -5.33 1.03 -14.43
CA GLU A 218 -4.89 2.35 -14.89
C GLU A 218 -3.57 2.75 -14.24
N GLN A 219 -3.37 2.45 -12.96
CA GLN A 219 -2.08 2.65 -12.31
C GLN A 219 -0.99 1.79 -12.97
N LEU A 220 -1.26 0.50 -13.21
CA LEU A 220 -0.34 -0.40 -13.92
C LEU A 220 -0.01 0.13 -15.33
N ARG A 221 -1.00 0.57 -16.11
CA ARG A 221 -0.84 1.11 -17.46
C ARG A 221 0.05 2.35 -17.49
N ARG A 222 -0.09 3.23 -16.50
CA ARG A 222 0.77 4.41 -16.34
C ARG A 222 2.17 4.04 -15.91
N GLY A 223 2.28 2.97 -15.11
CA GLY A 223 3.53 2.42 -14.61
C GLY A 223 4.12 3.21 -13.43
N TRP A 224 4.99 2.52 -12.70
CA TRP A 224 5.63 3.06 -11.51
C TRP A 224 6.34 4.39 -11.75
N ASP A 225 7.19 4.48 -12.77
CA ASP A 225 8.04 5.66 -12.99
C ASP A 225 7.23 6.92 -13.28
N TRP A 226 6.09 6.78 -13.97
CA TRP A 226 5.22 7.92 -14.24
C TRP A 226 4.49 8.35 -12.96
N LEU A 227 3.92 7.40 -12.21
CA LEU A 227 3.20 7.68 -10.97
C LEU A 227 4.13 8.29 -9.91
N TYR A 228 5.34 7.74 -9.80
CA TYR A 228 6.36 8.25 -8.89
C TYR A 228 6.74 9.69 -9.23
N ARG A 229 7.12 9.97 -10.49
CA ARG A 229 7.50 11.32 -10.94
C ARG A 229 6.37 12.31 -10.77
N LYS A 230 5.14 11.96 -11.17
CA LYS A 230 3.96 12.83 -10.96
C LYS A 230 3.80 13.22 -9.49
N THR A 231 3.95 12.24 -8.59
CA THR A 231 3.81 12.46 -7.15
C THR A 231 4.98 13.28 -6.60
N ALA A 232 6.21 12.93 -6.95
CA ALA A 232 7.41 13.67 -6.57
C ALA A 232 7.36 15.14 -7.01
N ASP A 233 7.04 15.39 -8.27
CA ASP A 233 6.90 16.76 -8.80
C ASP A 233 5.80 17.56 -8.08
N TRP A 234 4.72 16.89 -7.65
CA TRP A 234 3.64 17.52 -6.91
C TRP A 234 4.08 17.90 -5.48
N LEU A 235 4.82 17.00 -4.82
CA LEU A 235 5.40 17.23 -3.48
C LEU A 235 6.46 18.32 -3.52
N ASP A 236 7.40 18.25 -4.46
CA ASP A 236 8.51 19.20 -4.58
C ASP A 236 8.03 20.63 -4.82
N LYS A 237 6.98 20.84 -5.61
CA LYS A 237 6.35 22.15 -5.81
C LYS A 237 5.77 22.77 -4.53
N ARG A 238 5.59 21.98 -3.49
CA ARG A 238 5.04 22.42 -2.18
C ARG A 238 6.07 22.41 -1.07
N THR A 239 7.25 21.89 -1.37
CA THR A 239 8.36 21.85 -0.42
C THR A 239 8.88 23.25 -0.13
N VAL A 240 9.08 23.54 1.14
CA VAL A 240 9.66 24.80 1.63
C VAL A 240 11.08 24.54 2.12
N GLN A 241 12.02 25.35 1.68
CA GLN A 241 13.39 25.34 2.18
C GLN A 241 13.53 26.26 3.38
N LEU A 242 14.05 25.73 4.47
CA LEU A 242 14.29 26.45 5.72
C LEU A 242 15.82 26.52 5.99
N PRO A 243 16.25 27.34 6.98
CA PRO A 243 17.66 27.60 7.20
C PRO A 243 18.52 26.37 7.51
N THR A 244 17.95 25.30 8.05
CA THR A 244 18.66 24.05 8.30
C THR A 244 17.97 22.85 7.65
N PRO A 245 18.71 21.79 7.29
CA PRO A 245 18.12 20.57 6.75
C PRO A 245 17.08 19.94 7.69
N GLU A 246 17.35 19.90 8.99
CA GLU A 246 16.47 19.32 10.00
C GLU A 246 15.14 20.08 10.10
N LEU A 247 15.18 21.40 10.07
CA LEU A 247 13.96 22.22 10.06
C LEU A 247 13.19 22.03 8.76
N THR A 248 13.90 21.93 7.64
CA THR A 248 13.30 21.66 6.33
C THR A 248 12.56 20.32 6.33
N GLU A 249 13.18 19.27 6.86
CA GLU A 249 12.58 17.94 6.97
C GLU A 249 11.35 17.96 7.88
N VAL A 250 11.50 18.43 9.11
CA VAL A 250 10.40 18.47 10.08
C VAL A 250 9.22 19.28 9.55
N TYR A 251 9.46 20.44 8.94
CA TYR A 251 8.40 21.27 8.39
C TYR A 251 7.65 20.56 7.27
N ASN A 252 8.36 20.04 6.27
CA ASN A 252 7.72 19.45 5.10
C ASN A 252 6.99 18.14 5.41
N VAL A 253 7.57 17.28 6.26
CA VAL A 253 6.87 16.08 6.73
C VAL A 253 5.57 16.43 7.44
N ASN A 254 5.60 17.41 8.37
CA ASN A 254 4.38 17.83 9.08
C ASN A 254 3.39 18.53 8.15
N GLN A 255 3.84 19.32 7.19
CA GLN A 255 2.97 19.94 6.19
C GLN A 255 2.20 18.89 5.40
N PHE A 256 2.89 17.86 4.89
CA PHE A 256 2.24 16.78 4.14
C PHE A 256 1.37 15.90 5.03
N PHE A 257 1.80 15.66 6.28
CA PHE A 257 0.95 14.99 7.25
C PHE A 257 -0.36 15.75 7.48
N CYS A 258 -0.30 17.05 7.75
CA CYS A 258 -1.50 17.86 7.89
C CYS A 258 -2.37 17.84 6.62
N LEU A 259 -1.74 17.96 5.45
CA LEU A 259 -2.46 18.00 4.17
C LEU A 259 -3.21 16.70 3.87
N PHE A 260 -2.60 15.55 4.16
CA PHE A 260 -3.18 14.25 3.81
C PHE A 260 -3.92 13.57 4.96
N TYR A 261 -3.75 14.01 6.22
CA TYR A 261 -4.40 13.42 7.39
C TYR A 261 -5.45 14.32 8.04
N ALA A 262 -5.25 15.65 8.02
CA ALA A 262 -6.27 16.58 8.52
C ALA A 262 -7.27 17.00 7.43
N THR A 263 -6.95 16.80 6.16
CA THR A 263 -7.85 17.01 5.03
C THR A 263 -7.87 15.78 4.12
N GLY A 264 -8.90 15.64 3.33
CA GLY A 264 -8.99 14.56 2.37
C GLY A 264 -10.28 14.63 1.56
N ARG A 265 -10.31 13.85 0.47
CA ARG A 265 -11.52 13.69 -0.34
C ARG A 265 -12.28 12.47 0.13
N THR A 266 -13.58 12.61 0.23
CA THR A 266 -14.44 11.48 0.52
C THR A 266 -14.47 10.53 -0.66
N PHE A 267 -14.45 9.25 -0.36
CA PHE A 267 -14.46 8.19 -1.35
C PHE A 267 -15.75 8.17 -2.17
N ASP A 268 -16.89 8.43 -1.50
CA ASP A 268 -18.23 8.32 -2.05
C ASP A 268 -18.69 9.59 -2.81
N THR A 269 -18.28 10.79 -2.42
CA THR A 269 -18.72 12.04 -3.06
C THR A 269 -17.59 12.87 -3.65
N GLU A 270 -16.33 12.50 -3.40
CA GLU A 270 -15.13 13.25 -3.78
C GLU A 270 -15.04 14.67 -3.20
N GLU A 271 -15.87 14.99 -2.24
CA GLU A 271 -15.84 16.28 -1.56
C GLU A 271 -14.60 16.40 -0.69
N LEU A 272 -13.97 17.57 -0.74
CA LEU A 272 -12.86 17.88 0.15
C LEU A 272 -13.42 18.22 1.53
N ILE A 273 -13.01 17.47 2.53
CA ILE A 273 -13.39 17.71 3.91
C ILE A 273 -12.17 17.90 4.80
N CYS A 274 -12.34 18.63 5.90
CA CYS A 274 -11.38 18.67 6.99
C CYS A 274 -11.77 17.58 7.99
N ALA A 275 -10.87 16.64 8.22
CA ALA A 275 -11.02 15.63 9.24
C ALA A 275 -10.11 15.99 10.42
N THR A 276 -10.55 15.68 11.64
CA THR A 276 -9.73 15.90 12.84
C THR A 276 -8.60 14.88 12.94
N SER A 277 -8.78 13.71 12.34
CA SER A 277 -7.76 12.68 12.20
C SER A 277 -8.16 11.70 11.11
N ARG A 278 -7.17 11.09 10.44
CA ARG A 278 -7.30 9.96 9.52
C ARG A 278 -6.44 8.78 9.97
N SER A 279 -6.06 8.78 11.24
CA SER A 279 -5.26 7.73 11.88
C SER A 279 -5.75 7.47 13.30
#